data_a53716f78bfff312638b35753be31456
#
_entry.id   a53716f78bfff312638b35753be31456
#
_cell.length_a   1.000
_cell.length_b   1.000
_cell.length_c   1.000
_cell.angle_alpha   90.00
_cell.angle_beta   90.00
_cell.angle_gamma   90.00
#
_symmetry.space_group_name_H-M   'P 1'
#
loop_
_entity.id
_entity.type
_entity.pdbx_description
1 polymer ?
#
loop_
_entity_poly.entity_id
_entity_poly.type
_entity_poly.pdbx_seq_one_letter_code
_entity_poly.pdbx_strand_id
1 'polypeptide(L)'
;MTFQQLLTKINDWRSRHISNRNFLVIASLLVGIVAGTAAIALKYMVRGIQSGLESVLHWSGSNYLLFLFPLIGILLTVFYVQRFRGGKLGRGIANILYAIVKKSSNVERDKTYSHIITSALTVGFGGSAGLEAPIVVTGAAIGSNTGRDLRMNYKERTVLLAAGAAAGIAAVFNSPIAGVIFAVEVILMEVTIPSFIPLLIAAATATVLSNLLYEDQLFFLITKGWQFNAIPYYIVLGILMGLISVYISRTTLRIEKFFKTRKQVWKKALWGGIGLGVVIFLLPPLYGEGYHTIETLLKGNYQQLIAGSWFEPYITNPWMFVALGAVIILVKILATSLTIGSGGN
;
A
#
# COMPACT_ATOMS: atom_id res chain seq x y z
N MET A 1 -18.44 9.07 32.17
CA MET A 1 -17.81 10.16 31.42
C MET A 1 -17.80 9.77 29.95
N THR A 2 -18.47 10.51 29.06
CA THR A 2 -18.46 10.15 27.63
C THR A 2 -17.10 10.50 27.01
N PHE A 3 -16.68 9.76 25.96
CA PHE A 3 -15.42 10.02 25.22
C PHE A 3 -15.29 11.51 24.79
N GLN A 4 -16.39 12.12 24.39
CA GLN A 4 -16.42 13.55 24.03
C GLN A 4 -16.12 14.47 25.22
N GLN A 5 -16.60 14.17 26.42
CA GLN A 5 -16.33 14.96 27.63
C GLN A 5 -14.84 14.83 28.04
N LEU A 6 -14.23 13.66 27.85
CA LEU A 6 -12.82 13.46 28.08
C LEU A 6 -11.97 14.31 27.12
N LEU A 7 -12.29 14.26 25.83
CA LEU A 7 -11.60 15.06 24.80
C LEU A 7 -11.71 16.57 25.05
N THR A 8 -12.87 17.05 25.51
CA THR A 8 -13.05 18.45 25.85
C THR A 8 -12.16 18.86 27.01
N LYS A 9 -12.12 18.07 28.09
CA LYS A 9 -11.23 18.32 29.24
C LYS A 9 -9.73 18.31 28.83
N ILE A 10 -9.32 17.38 28.01
CA ILE A 10 -7.93 17.31 27.49
C ILE A 10 -7.61 18.57 26.68
N ASN A 11 -8.50 18.99 25.80
CA ASN A 11 -8.29 20.16 24.96
C ASN A 11 -8.23 21.47 25.78
N ASP A 12 -9.10 21.61 26.80
CA ASP A 12 -9.13 22.79 27.68
C ASP A 12 -7.89 22.86 28.58
N TRP A 13 -7.44 21.71 29.12
CA TRP A 13 -6.19 21.63 29.90
C TRP A 13 -4.97 21.94 29.03
N ARG A 14 -4.94 21.36 27.82
CA ARG A 14 -3.88 21.55 26.85
C ARG A 14 -3.69 23.02 26.48
N SER A 15 -4.78 23.72 26.15
CA SER A 15 -4.72 25.13 25.70
C SER A 15 -4.10 26.06 26.74
N ARG A 16 -4.11 25.65 28.02
CA ARG A 16 -3.55 26.43 29.15
C ARG A 16 -2.09 26.09 29.48
N HIS A 17 -1.61 24.85 29.12
CA HIS A 17 -0.33 24.36 29.63
C HIS A 17 0.66 23.99 28.53
N ILE A 18 0.24 23.75 27.29
CA ILE A 18 1.10 23.25 26.22
C ILE A 18 1.00 24.16 25.00
N SER A 19 2.15 24.60 24.46
CA SER A 19 2.17 25.32 23.19
C SER A 19 1.65 24.47 22.05
N ASN A 20 1.00 25.06 21.06
CA ASN A 20 0.48 24.34 19.90
C ASN A 20 1.55 23.52 19.17
N ARG A 21 2.80 24.01 19.13
CA ARG A 21 3.94 23.33 18.51
C ARG A 21 4.28 22.03 19.26
N ASN A 22 4.43 22.08 20.57
CA ASN A 22 4.75 20.91 21.38
C ASN A 22 3.61 19.88 21.36
N PHE A 23 2.38 20.36 21.35
CA PHE A 23 1.22 19.49 21.25
C PHE A 23 1.13 18.78 19.88
N LEU A 24 1.49 19.45 18.80
CA LEU A 24 1.57 18.84 17.47
C LEU A 24 2.59 17.69 17.45
N VAL A 25 3.73 17.85 18.12
CA VAL A 25 4.75 16.82 18.28
C VAL A 25 4.20 15.60 19.04
N ILE A 26 3.52 15.81 20.16
CA ILE A 26 2.90 14.73 20.96
C ILE A 26 1.82 14.02 20.14
N ALA A 27 0.98 14.78 19.44
CA ALA A 27 -0.05 14.21 18.57
C ALA A 27 0.55 13.40 17.40
N SER A 28 1.71 13.81 16.89
CA SER A 28 2.42 13.08 15.82
C SER A 28 2.99 11.75 16.32
N LEU A 29 3.49 11.71 17.55
CA LEU A 29 3.91 10.45 18.19
C LEU A 29 2.72 9.47 18.29
N LEU A 30 1.56 9.95 18.76
CA LEU A 30 0.34 9.16 18.84
C LEU A 30 -0.11 8.66 17.47
N VAL A 31 -0.11 9.55 16.46
CA VAL A 31 -0.43 9.20 15.07
C VAL A 31 0.56 8.16 14.53
N GLY A 32 1.87 8.29 14.85
CA GLY A 32 2.89 7.31 14.48
C GLY A 32 2.61 5.93 15.05
N ILE A 33 2.24 5.85 16.33
CA ILE A 33 1.88 4.59 16.99
C ILE A 33 0.65 3.97 16.31
N VAL A 34 -0.43 4.73 16.16
CA VAL A 34 -1.70 4.20 15.61
C VAL A 34 -1.58 3.85 14.13
N ALA A 35 -0.91 4.67 13.33
CA ALA A 35 -0.69 4.38 11.90
C ALA A 35 0.31 3.23 11.70
N GLY A 36 1.34 3.15 12.55
CA GLY A 36 2.29 2.04 12.56
C GLY A 36 1.60 0.72 12.89
N THR A 37 0.80 0.66 13.95
CA THR A 37 0.01 -0.55 14.30
C THR A 37 -0.97 -0.92 13.19
N ALA A 38 -1.61 0.03 12.54
CA ALA A 38 -2.49 -0.22 11.39
C ALA A 38 -1.74 -0.84 10.20
N ALA A 39 -0.51 -0.38 9.92
CA ALA A 39 0.35 -0.95 8.88
C ALA A 39 0.77 -2.38 9.20
N ILE A 40 1.17 -2.63 10.43
CA ILE A 40 1.55 -3.96 10.92
C ILE A 40 0.35 -4.91 10.86
N ALA A 41 -0.83 -4.46 11.29
CA ALA A 41 -2.06 -5.25 11.20
C ALA A 41 -2.37 -5.64 9.75
N LEU A 42 -2.22 -4.71 8.78
CA LEU A 42 -2.39 -5.02 7.36
C LEU A 42 -1.41 -6.10 6.90
N LYS A 43 -0.13 -6.00 7.24
CA LYS A 43 0.89 -7.01 6.89
C LYS A 43 0.53 -8.38 7.45
N TYR A 44 0.18 -8.47 8.73
CA TYR A 44 -0.23 -9.73 9.36
C TYR A 44 -1.49 -10.33 8.75
N MET A 45 -2.48 -9.49 8.42
CA MET A 45 -3.71 -9.97 7.77
C MET A 45 -3.42 -10.54 6.38
N VAL A 46 -2.62 -9.86 5.56
CA VAL A 46 -2.22 -10.33 4.23
C VAL A 46 -1.46 -11.65 4.36
N ARG A 47 -0.42 -11.69 5.19
CA ARG A 47 0.40 -12.89 5.40
C ARG A 47 -0.41 -14.06 5.96
N GLY A 48 -1.30 -13.81 6.92
CA GLY A 48 -2.17 -14.84 7.50
C GLY A 48 -3.12 -15.45 6.46
N ILE A 49 -3.66 -14.64 5.55
CA ILE A 49 -4.47 -15.13 4.44
C ILE A 49 -3.60 -15.94 3.47
N GLN A 50 -2.44 -15.42 3.06
CA GLN A 50 -1.53 -16.09 2.13
C GLN A 50 -1.06 -17.44 2.68
N SER A 51 -0.60 -17.52 3.93
CA SER A 51 -0.16 -18.78 4.56
C SER A 51 -1.29 -19.80 4.69
N GLY A 52 -2.50 -19.34 4.98
CA GLY A 52 -3.69 -20.20 4.96
C GLY A 52 -3.97 -20.77 3.57
N LEU A 53 -3.85 -19.97 2.52
CA LEU A 53 -4.06 -20.42 1.14
C LEU A 53 -2.93 -21.34 0.65
N GLU A 54 -1.69 -21.09 1.03
CA GLU A 54 -0.55 -21.98 0.76
C GLU A 54 -0.77 -23.37 1.38
N SER A 55 -1.28 -23.43 2.60
CA SER A 55 -1.64 -24.71 3.24
C SER A 55 -2.69 -25.48 2.45
N VAL A 56 -3.69 -24.78 1.88
CA VAL A 56 -4.71 -25.39 1.01
C VAL A 56 -4.10 -25.88 -0.30
N LEU A 57 -3.16 -25.15 -0.90
CA LEU A 57 -2.44 -25.57 -2.12
C LEU A 57 -1.62 -26.83 -1.86
N HIS A 58 -0.88 -26.90 -0.77
CA HIS A 58 -0.09 -28.07 -0.38
C HIS A 58 -0.99 -29.30 -0.16
N TRP A 59 -2.12 -29.13 0.50
CA TRP A 59 -3.06 -30.22 0.75
C TRP A 59 -3.74 -30.72 -0.53
N SER A 60 -4.08 -29.81 -1.45
CA SER A 60 -4.78 -30.16 -2.70
C SER A 60 -3.86 -30.75 -3.78
N GLY A 61 -2.55 -30.51 -3.69
CA GLY A 61 -1.57 -30.92 -4.71
C GLY A 61 -1.78 -30.27 -6.09
N SER A 62 -2.60 -29.22 -6.18
CA SER A 62 -3.08 -28.66 -7.44
C SER A 62 -2.82 -27.15 -7.54
N ASN A 63 -2.01 -26.75 -8.49
CA ASN A 63 -1.76 -25.34 -8.81
C ASN A 63 -2.99 -24.63 -9.46
N TYR A 64 -4.04 -25.37 -9.84
CA TYR A 64 -5.25 -24.77 -10.44
C TYR A 64 -5.99 -23.83 -9.50
N LEU A 65 -5.84 -23.98 -8.18
CA LEU A 65 -6.44 -23.09 -7.19
C LEU A 65 -5.89 -21.67 -7.24
N LEU A 66 -4.67 -21.48 -7.72
CA LEU A 66 -4.07 -20.16 -7.95
C LEU A 66 -4.90 -19.27 -8.89
N PHE A 67 -5.63 -19.89 -9.81
CA PHE A 67 -6.56 -19.19 -10.69
C PHE A 67 -7.78 -18.63 -9.93
N LEU A 68 -8.29 -19.37 -8.95
CA LEU A 68 -9.53 -19.03 -8.25
C LEU A 68 -9.33 -18.01 -7.13
N PHE A 69 -8.19 -18.01 -6.46
CA PHE A 69 -7.95 -17.17 -5.29
C PHE A 69 -8.10 -15.67 -5.57
N PRO A 70 -7.50 -15.08 -6.62
CA PRO A 70 -7.67 -13.67 -6.91
C PRO A 70 -9.11 -13.27 -7.23
N LEU A 71 -9.86 -14.18 -7.89
CA LEU A 71 -11.29 -13.99 -8.15
C LEU A 71 -12.06 -13.90 -6.84
N ILE A 72 -11.83 -14.85 -5.92
CA ILE A 72 -12.47 -14.86 -4.60
C ILE A 72 -12.14 -13.59 -3.83
N GLY A 73 -10.86 -13.17 -3.78
CA GLY A 73 -10.43 -11.96 -3.10
C GLY A 73 -11.11 -10.69 -3.61
N ILE A 74 -11.22 -10.53 -4.93
CA ILE A 74 -11.91 -9.39 -5.54
C ILE A 74 -13.41 -9.44 -5.23
N LEU A 75 -14.05 -10.60 -5.31
CA LEU A 75 -15.48 -10.76 -4.99
C LEU A 75 -15.77 -10.44 -3.52
N LEU A 76 -14.95 -10.92 -2.59
CA LEU A 76 -15.05 -10.61 -1.16
C LEU A 76 -14.86 -9.11 -0.89
N THR A 77 -13.90 -8.48 -1.56
CA THR A 77 -13.67 -7.03 -1.46
C THR A 77 -14.89 -6.26 -1.97
N VAL A 78 -15.42 -6.61 -3.13
CA VAL A 78 -16.63 -5.99 -3.68
C VAL A 78 -17.84 -6.22 -2.78
N PHE A 79 -18.01 -7.44 -2.23
CA PHE A 79 -19.05 -7.73 -1.26
C PHE A 79 -18.97 -6.83 -0.03
N TYR A 80 -17.76 -6.72 0.58
CA TYR A 80 -17.54 -5.84 1.72
C TYR A 80 -17.88 -4.39 1.41
N VAL A 81 -17.40 -3.86 0.28
CA VAL A 81 -17.64 -2.48 -0.13
C VAL A 81 -19.14 -2.22 -0.37
N GLN A 82 -19.85 -3.14 -1.03
CA GLN A 82 -21.29 -2.97 -1.30
C GLN A 82 -22.11 -3.08 -0.01
N ARG A 83 -21.81 -4.05 0.86
CA ARG A 83 -22.60 -4.34 2.06
C ARG A 83 -22.36 -3.36 3.20
N PHE A 84 -21.10 -2.94 3.41
CA PHE A 84 -20.72 -2.15 4.58
C PHE A 84 -20.36 -0.69 4.24
N ARG A 85 -20.07 -0.39 2.97
CA ARG A 85 -19.61 0.93 2.52
C ARG A 85 -20.56 1.62 1.51
N GLY A 86 -21.75 1.02 1.26
CA GLY A 86 -22.69 1.57 0.29
C GLY A 86 -22.12 1.75 -1.12
N GLY A 87 -21.14 0.93 -1.51
CA GLY A 87 -20.47 1.00 -2.81
C GLY A 87 -19.43 2.12 -2.97
N LYS A 88 -19.13 2.87 -1.90
CA LYS A 88 -18.22 4.04 -1.95
C LYS A 88 -16.99 3.80 -1.09
N LEU A 89 -15.91 3.29 -1.66
CA LEU A 89 -14.64 3.17 -0.94
C LEU A 89 -13.74 4.41 -1.13
N GLY A 90 -13.80 5.06 -2.30
CA GLY A 90 -12.93 6.16 -2.67
C GLY A 90 -11.49 5.65 -2.82
N ARG A 91 -10.97 5.59 -4.04
CA ARG A 91 -9.70 4.93 -4.33
C ARG A 91 -8.53 5.90 -4.35
N GLY A 92 -7.40 5.43 -3.81
CA GLY A 92 -6.09 6.02 -3.98
C GLY A 92 -5.85 7.35 -3.26
N ILE A 93 -4.63 7.81 -3.41
CA ILE A 93 -4.08 9.03 -2.79
C ILE A 93 -4.79 10.30 -3.29
N ALA A 94 -5.32 10.29 -4.53
CA ALA A 94 -6.05 11.42 -5.09
C ALA A 94 -7.22 11.91 -4.22
N ASN A 95 -7.90 10.99 -3.50
CA ASN A 95 -8.95 11.36 -2.56
C ASN A 95 -8.41 12.09 -1.31
N ILE A 96 -7.19 11.78 -0.90
CA ILE A 96 -6.52 12.49 0.21
C ILE A 96 -6.17 13.90 -0.24
N LEU A 97 -5.59 14.06 -1.42
CA LEU A 97 -5.30 15.38 -2.00
C LEU A 97 -6.58 16.22 -2.16
N TYR A 98 -7.66 15.60 -2.65
CA TYR A 98 -8.95 16.25 -2.72
C TYR A 98 -9.48 16.69 -1.33
N ALA A 99 -9.30 15.85 -0.30
CA ALA A 99 -9.70 16.19 1.06
C ALA A 99 -8.88 17.36 1.63
N ILE A 100 -7.60 17.46 1.31
CA ILE A 100 -6.75 18.59 1.70
C ILE A 100 -7.28 19.87 1.05
N VAL A 101 -7.47 19.88 -0.26
CA VAL A 101 -7.81 21.10 -1.02
C VAL A 101 -9.26 21.53 -0.79
N LYS A 102 -10.22 20.59 -0.78
CA LYS A 102 -11.66 20.88 -0.82
C LYS A 102 -12.42 20.62 0.48
N LYS A 103 -11.86 19.82 1.39
CA LYS A 103 -12.52 19.43 2.63
C LYS A 103 -11.75 19.87 3.89
N SER A 104 -10.86 20.84 3.79
CA SER A 104 -10.04 21.34 4.91
C SER A 104 -9.35 20.20 5.67
N SER A 105 -8.73 19.27 4.93
CA SER A 105 -8.05 18.08 5.45
C SER A 105 -8.92 17.15 6.29
N ASN A 106 -10.23 17.17 6.11
CA ASN A 106 -11.17 16.26 6.77
C ASN A 106 -11.31 14.98 5.93
N VAL A 107 -10.82 13.88 6.46
CA VAL A 107 -10.97 12.54 5.90
C VAL A 107 -12.04 11.76 6.68
N GLU A 108 -12.85 10.98 5.98
CA GLU A 108 -13.90 10.16 6.57
C GLU A 108 -13.32 9.14 7.56
N ARG A 109 -13.97 8.93 8.71
CA ARG A 109 -13.47 8.04 9.78
C ARG A 109 -13.31 6.60 9.36
N ASP A 110 -14.19 6.13 8.51
CA ASP A 110 -14.19 4.77 8.01
C ASP A 110 -12.95 4.40 7.18
N LYS A 111 -12.27 5.39 6.59
CA LYS A 111 -11.01 5.17 5.87
C LYS A 111 -9.85 4.77 6.79
N THR A 112 -9.99 4.91 8.10
CA THR A 112 -9.00 4.44 9.07
C THR A 112 -8.87 2.90 9.12
N TYR A 113 -9.88 2.15 8.66
CA TYR A 113 -9.88 0.70 8.69
C TYR A 113 -10.35 0.03 7.37
N SER A 114 -11.20 0.70 6.58
CA SER A 114 -11.80 0.09 5.41
C SER A 114 -10.79 -0.32 4.34
N HIS A 115 -9.74 0.50 4.15
CA HIS A 115 -8.67 0.18 3.21
C HIS A 115 -7.80 -0.98 3.67
N ILE A 116 -7.60 -1.17 4.98
CA ILE A 116 -6.91 -2.32 5.54
C ILE A 116 -7.66 -3.60 5.19
N ILE A 117 -8.96 -3.65 5.48
CA ILE A 117 -9.78 -4.82 5.25
C ILE A 117 -9.84 -5.18 3.76
N THR A 118 -10.13 -4.19 2.92
CA THR A 118 -10.25 -4.42 1.46
C THR A 118 -8.95 -4.84 0.82
N SER A 119 -7.82 -4.28 1.25
CA SER A 119 -6.51 -4.65 0.72
C SER A 119 -6.05 -6.01 1.23
N ALA A 120 -6.31 -6.33 2.51
CA ALA A 120 -6.02 -7.65 3.05
C ALA A 120 -6.80 -8.74 2.28
N LEU A 121 -8.09 -8.50 1.97
CA LEU A 121 -8.88 -9.42 1.15
C LEU A 121 -8.37 -9.51 -0.29
N THR A 122 -8.10 -8.36 -0.94
CA THR A 122 -7.65 -8.37 -2.33
C THR A 122 -6.27 -9.01 -2.47
N VAL A 123 -5.27 -8.48 -1.73
CA VAL A 123 -3.85 -8.87 -1.88
C VAL A 123 -3.57 -10.19 -1.20
N GLY A 124 -4.17 -10.45 -0.03
CA GLY A 124 -4.04 -11.72 0.68
C GLY A 124 -4.53 -12.91 -0.16
N PHE A 125 -5.59 -12.74 -0.93
CA PHE A 125 -6.06 -13.74 -1.90
C PHE A 125 -5.33 -13.68 -3.25
N GLY A 126 -4.19 -12.99 -3.33
CA GLY A 126 -3.33 -12.98 -4.52
C GLY A 126 -3.67 -11.92 -5.57
N GLY A 127 -4.54 -10.97 -5.26
CA GLY A 127 -4.72 -9.81 -6.11
C GLY A 127 -3.39 -9.07 -6.32
N SER A 128 -3.05 -8.80 -7.57
CA SER A 128 -1.75 -8.22 -7.94
C SER A 128 -1.75 -6.70 -7.72
N ALA A 129 -1.53 -6.28 -6.47
CA ALA A 129 -1.49 -4.87 -6.09
C ALA A 129 -0.56 -4.65 -4.89
N GLY A 130 -0.05 -3.42 -4.72
CA GLY A 130 0.77 -3.05 -3.57
C GLY A 130 -0.07 -2.63 -2.36
N LEU A 131 0.55 -2.62 -1.18
CA LEU A 131 -0.06 -2.22 0.08
C LEU A 131 0.14 -0.73 0.39
N GLU A 132 0.92 -0.01 -0.42
CA GLU A 132 1.35 1.36 -0.19
C GLU A 132 0.16 2.34 -0.21
N ALA A 133 -0.63 2.31 -1.27
CA ALA A 133 -1.77 3.23 -1.40
C ALA A 133 -2.82 3.04 -0.29
N PRO A 134 -3.25 1.81 0.06
CA PRO A 134 -4.13 1.55 1.19
C PRO A 134 -3.60 2.08 2.52
N ILE A 135 -2.31 1.87 2.81
CA ILE A 135 -1.77 2.29 4.10
C ILE A 135 -1.57 3.80 4.19
N VAL A 136 -1.21 4.45 3.07
CA VAL A 136 -1.16 5.91 2.98
C VAL A 136 -2.53 6.51 3.28
N VAL A 137 -3.60 5.98 2.67
CA VAL A 137 -4.97 6.47 2.91
C VAL A 137 -5.38 6.24 4.36
N THR A 138 -5.08 5.07 4.91
CA THR A 138 -5.36 4.72 6.31
C THR A 138 -4.60 5.63 7.27
N GLY A 139 -3.29 5.80 7.10
CA GLY A 139 -2.47 6.67 7.93
C GLY A 139 -2.90 8.13 7.85
N ALA A 140 -3.16 8.64 6.64
CA ALA A 140 -3.70 9.97 6.42
C ALA A 140 -5.07 10.17 7.11
N ALA A 141 -5.94 9.17 7.06
CA ALA A 141 -7.23 9.21 7.75
C ALA A 141 -7.07 9.22 9.27
N ILE A 142 -6.14 8.44 9.82
CA ILE A 142 -5.79 8.44 11.24
C ILE A 142 -5.31 9.83 11.66
N GLY A 143 -4.33 10.40 10.96
CA GLY A 143 -3.80 11.72 11.26
C GLY A 143 -4.86 12.83 11.17
N SER A 144 -5.68 12.81 10.11
CA SER A 144 -6.80 13.75 9.93
C SER A 144 -7.83 13.67 11.06
N ASN A 145 -8.25 12.46 11.43
CA ASN A 145 -9.24 12.25 12.46
C ASN A 145 -8.71 12.62 13.86
N THR A 146 -7.46 12.28 14.15
CA THR A 146 -6.76 12.72 15.38
C THR A 146 -6.73 14.23 15.47
N GLY A 147 -6.32 14.92 14.40
CA GLY A 147 -6.32 16.39 14.37
C GLY A 147 -7.71 17.02 14.53
N ARG A 148 -8.75 16.39 14.00
CA ARG A 148 -10.15 16.83 14.18
C ARG A 148 -10.62 16.63 15.61
N ASP A 149 -10.36 15.46 16.19
CA ASP A 149 -10.82 15.13 17.56
C ASP A 149 -10.09 16.00 18.61
N LEU A 150 -8.83 16.37 18.32
CA LEU A 150 -8.04 17.31 19.12
C LEU A 150 -8.31 18.80 18.80
N ARG A 151 -9.33 19.10 18.01
CA ARG A 151 -9.73 20.48 17.63
C ARG A 151 -8.59 21.32 17.06
N MET A 152 -7.72 20.70 16.27
CA MET A 152 -6.61 21.40 15.62
C MET A 152 -7.09 22.21 14.41
N ASN A 153 -6.39 23.30 14.13
CA ASN A 153 -6.67 24.12 12.96
C ASN A 153 -6.36 23.38 11.64
N TYR A 154 -6.76 23.97 10.52
CA TYR A 154 -6.56 23.36 9.19
C TYR A 154 -5.10 23.00 8.90
N LYS A 155 -4.17 23.93 9.19
CA LYS A 155 -2.73 23.71 8.91
C LYS A 155 -2.16 22.58 9.75
N GLU A 156 -2.42 22.57 11.04
CA GLU A 156 -2.00 21.51 11.97
C GLU A 156 -2.59 20.15 11.59
N ARG A 157 -3.87 20.12 11.19
CA ARG A 157 -4.53 18.90 10.73
C ARG A 157 -3.91 18.37 9.44
N THR A 158 -3.55 19.25 8.51
CA THR A 158 -2.84 18.87 7.27
C THR A 158 -1.49 18.24 7.58
N VAL A 159 -0.75 18.80 8.54
CA VAL A 159 0.53 18.22 8.99
C VAL A 159 0.33 16.86 9.63
N LEU A 160 -0.68 16.68 10.51
CA LEU A 160 -0.95 15.37 11.11
C LEU A 160 -1.43 14.33 10.08
N LEU A 161 -2.23 14.75 9.10
CA LEU A 161 -2.63 13.91 7.98
C LEU A 161 -1.41 13.40 7.22
N ALA A 162 -0.47 14.30 6.89
CA ALA A 162 0.79 13.96 6.22
C ALA A 162 1.69 13.09 7.12
N ALA A 163 1.75 13.39 8.42
CA ALA A 163 2.51 12.59 9.39
C ALA A 163 1.96 11.15 9.50
N GLY A 164 0.65 10.96 9.46
CA GLY A 164 0.03 9.64 9.44
C GLY A 164 0.36 8.85 8.17
N ALA A 165 0.34 9.50 7.02
CA ALA A 165 0.75 8.89 5.76
C ALA A 165 2.24 8.51 5.76
N ALA A 166 3.12 9.42 6.26
CA ALA A 166 4.54 9.15 6.44
C ALA A 166 4.79 7.95 7.35
N ALA A 167 4.07 7.88 8.48
CA ALA A 167 4.15 6.76 9.43
C ALA A 167 3.72 5.44 8.79
N GLY A 168 2.65 5.44 7.99
CA GLY A 168 2.20 4.25 7.26
C GLY A 168 3.26 3.71 6.31
N ILE A 169 3.83 4.56 5.46
CA ILE A 169 4.92 4.19 4.54
C ILE A 169 6.15 3.73 5.31
N ALA A 170 6.55 4.48 6.34
CA ALA A 170 7.71 4.16 7.17
C ALA A 170 7.60 2.78 7.81
N ALA A 171 6.42 2.39 8.30
CA ALA A 171 6.17 1.08 8.90
C ALA A 171 6.15 -0.06 7.86
N VAL A 172 5.65 0.19 6.64
CA VAL A 172 5.63 -0.85 5.58
C VAL A 172 7.04 -1.15 5.10
N PHE A 173 7.84 -0.11 4.82
CA PHE A 173 9.18 -0.25 4.23
C PHE A 173 10.32 -0.24 5.25
N ASN A 174 10.01 -0.11 6.53
CA ASN A 174 11.00 0.03 7.59
C ASN A 174 11.99 1.19 7.33
N SER A 175 11.50 2.27 6.74
CA SER A 175 12.31 3.41 6.31
C SER A 175 11.64 4.73 6.67
N PRO A 176 12.02 5.36 7.80
CA PRO A 176 11.41 6.60 8.25
C PRO A 176 11.67 7.75 7.28
N ILE A 177 12.86 7.81 6.69
CA ILE A 177 13.22 8.87 5.73
C ILE A 177 12.36 8.78 4.46
N ALA A 178 12.18 7.58 3.91
CA ALA A 178 11.32 7.37 2.74
C ALA A 178 9.87 7.79 3.00
N GLY A 179 9.33 7.47 4.20
CA GLY A 179 8.01 7.91 4.61
C GLY A 179 7.86 9.43 4.66
N VAL A 180 8.85 10.12 5.22
CA VAL A 180 8.86 11.60 5.28
C VAL A 180 8.96 12.22 3.89
N ILE A 181 9.90 11.75 3.05
CA ILE A 181 10.06 12.25 1.68
C ILE A 181 8.76 12.06 0.88
N PHE A 182 8.14 10.89 0.98
CA PHE A 182 6.87 10.63 0.34
C PHE A 182 5.78 11.61 0.77
N ALA A 183 5.64 11.86 2.08
CA ALA A 183 4.61 12.79 2.58
C ALA A 183 4.87 14.24 2.16
N VAL A 184 6.14 14.64 2.10
CA VAL A 184 6.56 15.97 1.64
C VAL A 184 6.27 16.15 0.14
N GLU A 185 6.64 15.18 -0.68
CA GLU A 185 6.54 15.28 -2.13
C GLU A 185 5.12 15.07 -2.65
N VAL A 186 4.37 14.13 -2.05
CA VAL A 186 3.08 13.70 -2.58
C VAL A 186 1.89 14.35 -1.89
N ILE A 187 2.00 14.69 -0.59
CA ILE A 187 0.85 15.11 0.22
C ILE A 187 0.90 16.61 0.55
N LEU A 188 2.06 17.12 0.96
CA LEU A 188 2.18 18.52 1.34
C LEU A 188 2.41 19.39 0.10
N MET A 189 1.61 20.44 -0.05
CA MET A 189 1.79 21.45 -1.10
C MET A 189 2.91 22.45 -0.76
N GLU A 190 3.09 22.72 0.53
CA GLU A 190 4.11 23.62 1.05
C GLU A 190 4.80 22.95 2.24
N VAL A 191 6.12 22.95 2.22
CA VAL A 191 6.95 22.38 3.28
C VAL A 191 7.58 23.49 4.09
N THR A 192 7.31 23.47 5.38
CA THR A 192 7.95 24.38 6.32
C THR A 192 8.77 23.56 7.33
N ILE A 193 9.87 24.14 7.85
CA ILE A 193 10.69 23.46 8.88
C ILE A 193 9.86 22.99 10.08
N PRO A 194 8.88 23.76 10.60
CA PRO A 194 8.01 23.29 11.67
C PRO A 194 7.16 22.09 11.31
N SER A 195 6.83 21.88 10.03
CA SER A 195 6.03 20.72 9.58
C SER A 195 6.86 19.44 9.48
N PHE A 196 8.17 19.56 9.27
CA PHE A 196 9.07 18.42 9.07
C PHE A 196 9.26 17.58 10.34
N ILE A 197 9.37 18.23 11.50
CA ILE A 197 9.59 17.56 12.80
C ILE A 197 8.44 16.58 13.14
N PRO A 198 7.15 16.97 13.06
CA PRO A 198 6.02 16.06 13.26
C PRO A 198 6.04 14.84 12.34
N LEU A 199 6.37 15.03 11.06
CA LEU A 199 6.46 13.93 10.10
C LEU A 199 7.55 12.93 10.48
N LEU A 200 8.74 13.45 10.83
CA LEU A 200 9.88 12.62 11.20
C LEU A 200 9.60 11.81 12.47
N ILE A 201 8.98 12.43 13.49
CA ILE A 201 8.62 11.76 14.74
C ILE A 201 7.61 10.63 14.47
N ALA A 202 6.55 10.91 13.70
CA ALA A 202 5.55 9.92 13.39
C ALA A 202 6.15 8.75 12.58
N ALA A 203 6.97 9.05 11.58
CA ALA A 203 7.63 8.04 10.75
C ALA A 203 8.62 7.20 11.55
N ALA A 204 9.49 7.82 12.37
CA ALA A 204 10.43 7.11 13.22
C ALA A 204 9.73 6.21 14.25
N THR A 205 8.69 6.73 14.91
CA THR A 205 7.88 5.95 15.87
C THR A 205 7.25 4.72 15.20
N ALA A 206 6.66 4.89 14.03
CA ALA A 206 6.04 3.80 13.29
C ALA A 206 7.06 2.75 12.83
N THR A 207 8.26 3.19 12.43
CA THR A 207 9.37 2.28 12.07
C THR A 207 9.86 1.48 13.26
N VAL A 208 10.10 2.14 14.41
CA VAL A 208 10.50 1.44 15.65
C VAL A 208 9.45 0.39 16.04
N LEU A 209 8.17 0.75 15.97
CA LEU A 209 7.09 -0.16 16.27
C LEU A 209 7.03 -1.33 15.28
N SER A 210 7.25 -1.07 13.99
CA SER A 210 7.32 -2.12 12.96
C SER A 210 8.48 -3.08 13.22
N ASN A 211 9.66 -2.58 13.61
CA ASN A 211 10.80 -3.42 13.93
C ASN A 211 10.59 -4.29 15.18
N LEU A 212 9.85 -3.79 16.16
CA LEU A 212 9.58 -4.52 17.39
C LEU A 212 8.50 -5.60 17.23
N LEU A 213 7.51 -5.37 16.37
CA LEU A 213 6.33 -6.21 16.26
C LEU A 213 6.27 -7.06 14.98
N TYR A 214 7.11 -6.81 14.00
CA TYR A 214 7.10 -7.52 12.73
C TYR A 214 8.52 -7.95 12.34
N GLU A 215 8.80 -9.26 12.43
CA GLU A 215 10.14 -9.81 12.24
C GLU A 215 10.59 -9.88 10.77
N ASP A 216 9.65 -10.08 9.84
CA ASP A 216 9.97 -10.12 8.42
C ASP A 216 10.15 -8.73 7.86
N GLN A 217 11.37 -8.27 7.86
CA GLN A 217 11.72 -6.98 7.28
C GLN A 217 11.91 -7.11 5.76
N LEU A 218 11.13 -6.34 5.02
CA LEU A 218 11.37 -6.15 3.61
C LEU A 218 12.71 -5.41 3.44
N PHE A 219 13.68 -6.09 2.87
CA PHE A 219 14.95 -5.54 2.39
C PHE A 219 15.96 -5.01 3.41
N PHE A 220 16.97 -5.82 3.70
CA PHE A 220 18.29 -5.33 4.04
C PHE A 220 19.26 -5.60 2.89
N LEU A 221 19.27 -4.71 1.91
CA LEU A 221 20.42 -4.60 1.02
C LEU A 221 21.48 -3.76 1.72
N ILE A 222 22.48 -4.42 2.28
CA ILE A 222 23.71 -3.75 2.70
C ILE A 222 24.46 -3.36 1.41
N THR A 223 24.27 -2.11 1.00
CA THR A 223 25.03 -1.58 -0.13
C THR A 223 26.48 -1.33 0.32
N LYS A 224 27.44 -1.78 -0.48
CA LYS A 224 28.88 -1.55 -0.25
C LYS A 224 29.33 -0.09 -0.50
N GLY A 225 28.46 0.89 -0.23
CA GLY A 225 28.72 2.30 -0.46
C GLY A 225 28.47 2.77 -1.90
N TRP A 226 28.72 4.05 -2.13
CA TRP A 226 28.54 4.70 -3.43
C TRP A 226 29.66 4.32 -4.40
N GLN A 227 29.28 3.89 -5.60
CA GLN A 227 30.22 3.63 -6.69
C GLN A 227 29.96 4.62 -7.82
N PHE A 228 30.89 5.52 -8.07
CA PHE A 228 30.77 6.52 -9.15
C PHE A 228 30.60 5.88 -10.53
N ASN A 229 31.18 4.70 -10.74
CA ASN A 229 31.08 3.94 -11.99
C ASN A 229 29.65 3.43 -12.28
N ALA A 230 28.75 3.46 -11.29
CA ALA A 230 27.35 3.07 -11.44
C ALA A 230 26.44 4.21 -11.98
N ILE A 231 26.92 5.47 -12.02
CA ILE A 231 26.11 6.62 -12.46
C ILE A 231 25.50 6.44 -13.85
N PRO A 232 26.19 5.97 -14.89
CA PRO A 232 25.60 5.74 -16.22
C PRO A 232 24.44 4.75 -16.16
N TYR A 233 24.53 3.71 -15.33
CA TYR A 233 23.46 2.72 -15.15
C TYR A 233 22.24 3.33 -14.44
N TYR A 234 22.45 4.22 -13.47
CA TYR A 234 21.33 4.94 -12.83
C TYR A 234 20.60 5.87 -13.80
N ILE A 235 21.32 6.52 -14.73
CA ILE A 235 20.70 7.35 -15.77
C ILE A 235 19.84 6.49 -16.69
N VAL A 236 20.37 5.36 -17.17
CA VAL A 236 19.62 4.41 -18.01
C VAL A 236 18.39 3.88 -17.26
N LEU A 237 18.56 3.50 -15.98
CA LEU A 237 17.46 3.05 -15.13
C LEU A 237 16.38 4.13 -15.01
N GLY A 238 16.77 5.39 -14.78
CA GLY A 238 15.84 6.52 -14.69
C GLY A 238 15.01 6.70 -15.96
N ILE A 239 15.64 6.59 -17.14
CA ILE A 239 14.94 6.67 -18.43
C ILE A 239 13.95 5.52 -18.57
N LEU A 240 14.38 4.29 -18.28
CA LEU A 240 13.52 3.10 -18.34
C LEU A 240 12.33 3.22 -17.38
N MET A 241 12.56 3.68 -16.15
CA MET A 241 11.50 3.89 -15.16
C MET A 241 10.52 4.99 -15.60
N GLY A 242 11.00 6.05 -16.27
CA GLY A 242 10.15 7.07 -16.89
C GLY A 242 9.21 6.48 -17.95
N LEU A 243 9.72 5.64 -18.84
CA LEU A 243 8.91 4.93 -19.85
C LEU A 243 7.88 3.99 -19.21
N ILE A 244 8.31 3.21 -18.20
CA ILE A 244 7.42 2.32 -17.44
C ILE A 244 6.33 3.13 -16.72
N SER A 245 6.64 4.28 -16.14
CA SER A 245 5.66 5.15 -15.49
C SER A 245 4.55 5.62 -16.44
N VAL A 246 4.92 6.02 -17.67
CA VAL A 246 3.94 6.37 -18.70
C VAL A 246 3.09 5.16 -19.10
N TYR A 247 3.70 3.99 -19.21
CA TYR A 247 3.00 2.75 -19.53
C TYR A 247 1.99 2.37 -18.43
N ILE A 248 2.40 2.40 -17.14
CA ILE A 248 1.53 2.16 -16.00
C ILE A 248 0.31 3.09 -16.04
N SER A 249 0.57 4.41 -16.14
CA SER A 249 -0.49 5.41 -16.10
C SER A 249 -1.49 5.23 -17.24
N ARG A 250 -1.01 5.05 -18.46
CA ARG A 250 -1.88 4.86 -19.63
C ARG A 250 -2.68 3.56 -19.57
N THR A 251 -2.04 2.48 -19.16
CA THR A 251 -2.67 1.14 -19.07
C THR A 251 -3.74 1.13 -18.00
N THR A 252 -3.42 1.64 -16.80
CA THR A 252 -4.38 1.71 -15.70
C THR A 252 -5.60 2.55 -16.07
N LEU A 253 -5.40 3.74 -16.66
CA LEU A 253 -6.50 4.60 -17.09
C LEU A 253 -7.37 3.95 -18.16
N ARG A 254 -6.76 3.22 -19.13
CA ARG A 254 -7.52 2.50 -20.18
C ARG A 254 -8.37 1.37 -19.59
N ILE A 255 -7.78 0.58 -18.70
CA ILE A 255 -8.49 -0.54 -18.07
C ILE A 255 -9.58 -0.02 -17.14
N GLU A 256 -9.32 1.01 -16.32
CA GLU A 256 -10.35 1.65 -15.52
C GLU A 256 -11.50 2.22 -16.37
N LYS A 257 -11.19 2.88 -17.49
CA LYS A 257 -12.20 3.39 -18.42
C LYS A 257 -13.05 2.26 -18.99
N PHE A 258 -12.43 1.15 -19.39
CA PHE A 258 -13.14 -0.04 -19.88
C PHE A 258 -14.09 -0.60 -18.83
N PHE A 259 -13.65 -0.72 -17.58
CA PHE A 259 -14.51 -1.19 -16.49
C PHE A 259 -15.58 -0.17 -16.08
N LYS A 260 -15.32 1.15 -16.17
CA LYS A 260 -16.31 2.20 -15.85
C LYS A 260 -17.54 2.15 -16.73
N THR A 261 -17.41 1.73 -17.98
CA THR A 261 -18.56 1.58 -18.91
C THR A 261 -19.54 0.48 -18.47
N ARG A 262 -19.12 -0.46 -17.66
CA ARG A 262 -19.93 -1.56 -17.16
C ARG A 262 -20.68 -1.15 -15.88
N LYS A 263 -22.00 -1.02 -15.91
CA LYS A 263 -22.82 -0.59 -14.75
C LYS A 263 -22.84 -1.61 -13.60
N GLN A 264 -22.75 -2.91 -13.90
CA GLN A 264 -22.91 -3.99 -12.91
C GLN A 264 -21.58 -4.32 -12.22
N VAL A 265 -21.45 -3.92 -10.95
CA VAL A 265 -20.23 -4.05 -10.16
C VAL A 265 -19.78 -5.53 -10.03
N TRP A 266 -20.71 -6.44 -9.82
CA TRP A 266 -20.42 -7.88 -9.72
C TRP A 266 -19.88 -8.49 -11.01
N LYS A 267 -20.41 -8.07 -12.18
CA LYS A 267 -19.86 -8.51 -13.47
C LYS A 267 -18.44 -7.99 -13.71
N LYS A 268 -18.15 -6.78 -13.26
CA LYS A 268 -16.77 -6.24 -13.33
C LYS A 268 -15.82 -7.11 -12.50
N ALA A 269 -16.19 -7.40 -11.25
CA ALA A 269 -15.41 -8.23 -10.35
C ALA A 269 -15.19 -9.63 -10.92
N LEU A 270 -16.23 -10.24 -11.49
CA LEU A 270 -16.13 -11.56 -12.07
C LEU A 270 -15.18 -11.59 -13.29
N TRP A 271 -15.41 -10.73 -14.28
CA TRP A 271 -14.58 -10.71 -15.49
C TRP A 271 -13.14 -10.28 -15.22
N GLY A 272 -12.95 -9.28 -14.34
CA GLY A 272 -11.61 -8.85 -13.96
C GLY A 272 -10.89 -9.89 -13.12
N GLY A 273 -11.59 -10.56 -12.20
CA GLY A 273 -11.05 -11.65 -11.38
C GLY A 273 -10.67 -12.88 -12.20
N ILE A 274 -11.51 -13.27 -13.19
CA ILE A 274 -11.17 -14.36 -14.13
C ILE A 274 -9.92 -13.96 -14.96
N GLY A 275 -9.93 -12.77 -15.54
CA GLY A 275 -8.77 -12.29 -16.32
C GLY A 275 -7.49 -12.26 -15.51
N LEU A 276 -7.56 -11.78 -14.25
CA LEU A 276 -6.41 -11.78 -13.34
C LEU A 276 -5.97 -13.21 -12.99
N GLY A 277 -6.92 -14.09 -12.70
CA GLY A 277 -6.66 -15.51 -12.39
C GLY A 277 -5.92 -16.21 -13.53
N VAL A 278 -6.33 -15.99 -14.79
CA VAL A 278 -5.62 -16.50 -15.98
C VAL A 278 -4.19 -15.99 -16.03
N VAL A 279 -4.00 -14.68 -15.83
CA VAL A 279 -2.65 -14.05 -15.87
C VAL A 279 -1.76 -14.61 -14.78
N ILE A 280 -2.26 -14.80 -13.55
CA ILE A 280 -1.50 -15.36 -12.43
C ILE A 280 -1.23 -16.85 -12.64
N PHE A 281 -2.19 -17.61 -13.17
CA PHE A 281 -1.97 -19.02 -13.49
C PHE A 281 -0.86 -19.21 -14.54
N LEU A 282 -0.81 -18.33 -15.56
CA LEU A 282 0.24 -18.33 -16.56
C LEU A 282 1.58 -17.87 -16.01
N LEU A 283 1.58 -16.88 -15.10
CA LEU A 283 2.77 -16.27 -14.51
C LEU A 283 2.62 -16.18 -12.98
N PRO A 284 2.90 -17.27 -12.23
CA PRO A 284 2.78 -17.30 -10.77
C PRO A 284 3.51 -16.19 -10.01
N PRO A 285 4.68 -15.68 -10.46
CA PRO A 285 5.35 -14.55 -9.80
C PRO A 285 4.55 -13.25 -9.73
N LEU A 286 3.42 -13.16 -10.43
CA LEU A 286 2.51 -12.00 -10.38
C LEU A 286 1.52 -12.03 -9.20
N TYR A 287 1.48 -13.12 -8.44
CA TYR A 287 0.62 -13.29 -7.27
C TYR A 287 0.94 -12.28 -6.16
N GLY A 288 -0.09 -11.66 -5.58
CA GLY A 288 0.03 -10.73 -4.48
C GLY A 288 0.80 -9.44 -4.79
N GLU A 289 1.42 -8.87 -3.78
CA GLU A 289 2.20 -7.63 -3.84
C GLU A 289 3.50 -7.76 -4.64
N GLY A 290 4.13 -8.93 -4.64
CA GLY A 290 5.36 -9.22 -5.37
C GLY A 290 6.65 -9.04 -4.58
N TYR A 291 6.60 -8.75 -3.28
CA TYR A 291 7.81 -8.60 -2.45
C TYR A 291 8.61 -9.89 -2.36
N HIS A 292 7.94 -11.04 -2.21
CA HIS A 292 8.60 -12.35 -2.24
C HIS A 292 9.37 -12.58 -3.54
N THR A 293 8.81 -12.20 -4.68
CA THR A 293 9.46 -12.29 -6.00
C THR A 293 10.76 -11.46 -6.04
N ILE A 294 10.68 -10.22 -5.53
CA ILE A 294 11.84 -9.31 -5.49
C ILE A 294 12.92 -9.85 -4.54
N GLU A 295 12.54 -10.33 -3.36
CA GLU A 295 13.47 -10.90 -2.37
C GLU A 295 14.19 -12.13 -2.93
N THR A 296 13.47 -13.02 -3.58
CA THR A 296 14.01 -14.23 -4.20
C THR A 296 15.01 -13.89 -5.32
N LEU A 297 14.71 -12.87 -6.13
CA LEU A 297 15.62 -12.35 -7.15
C LEU A 297 16.90 -11.76 -6.55
N LEU A 298 16.78 -10.96 -5.48
CA LEU A 298 17.91 -10.34 -4.81
C LEU A 298 18.82 -11.35 -4.11
N LYS A 299 18.27 -12.47 -3.61
CA LYS A 299 19.03 -13.60 -3.07
C LYS A 299 19.70 -14.47 -4.15
N GLY A 300 19.47 -14.17 -5.42
CA GLY A 300 20.01 -14.95 -6.55
C GLY A 300 19.31 -16.29 -6.80
N ASN A 301 18.19 -16.55 -6.11
CA ASN A 301 17.44 -17.81 -6.18
C ASN A 301 16.38 -17.79 -7.28
N TYR A 302 16.71 -17.26 -8.45
CA TYR A 302 15.77 -17.07 -9.55
C TYR A 302 15.10 -18.37 -10.04
N GLN A 303 15.72 -19.54 -9.84
CA GLN A 303 15.11 -20.82 -10.17
C GLN A 303 13.84 -21.10 -9.35
N GLN A 304 13.77 -20.64 -8.10
CA GLN A 304 12.58 -20.81 -7.27
C GLN A 304 11.35 -20.06 -7.81
N LEU A 305 11.55 -18.98 -8.58
CA LEU A 305 10.44 -18.22 -9.17
C LEU A 305 9.70 -18.97 -10.28
N ILE A 306 10.37 -19.92 -10.90
CA ILE A 306 9.80 -20.70 -12.01
C ILE A 306 9.43 -22.11 -11.56
N ALA A 307 9.85 -22.53 -10.38
CA ALA A 307 9.58 -23.86 -9.85
C ALA A 307 8.09 -24.17 -9.85
N GLY A 308 7.71 -25.30 -10.43
CA GLY A 308 6.31 -25.72 -10.57
C GLY A 308 5.48 -24.95 -11.60
N SER A 309 6.09 -24.03 -12.37
CA SER A 309 5.42 -23.37 -13.49
C SER A 309 5.50 -24.23 -14.76
N TRP A 310 4.52 -24.05 -15.66
CA TRP A 310 4.48 -24.79 -16.94
C TRP A 310 5.68 -24.49 -17.86
N PHE A 311 6.35 -23.34 -17.68
CA PHE A 311 7.50 -22.91 -18.49
C PHE A 311 8.85 -23.24 -17.85
N GLU A 312 8.89 -23.84 -16.66
CA GLU A 312 10.12 -24.25 -15.98
C GLU A 312 11.04 -25.09 -16.88
N PRO A 313 10.54 -26.11 -17.62
CA PRO A 313 11.40 -26.94 -18.47
C PRO A 313 12.04 -26.19 -19.66
N TYR A 314 11.47 -25.07 -20.05
CA TYR A 314 11.93 -24.30 -21.22
C TYR A 314 12.97 -23.24 -20.88
N ILE A 315 13.15 -22.90 -19.59
CA ILE A 315 14.08 -21.84 -19.17
C ILE A 315 15.40 -22.47 -18.71
N THR A 316 16.29 -22.69 -19.66
CA THR A 316 17.61 -23.34 -19.43
C THR A 316 18.78 -22.36 -19.48
N ASN A 317 18.57 -21.16 -20.08
CA ASN A 317 19.61 -20.17 -20.33
C ASN A 317 19.42 -18.92 -19.45
N PRO A 318 20.49 -18.33 -18.85
CA PRO A 318 20.41 -17.08 -18.08
C PRO A 318 19.71 -15.92 -18.81
N TRP A 319 19.89 -15.78 -20.12
CA TRP A 319 19.22 -14.74 -20.91
C TRP A 319 17.70 -14.92 -20.99
N MET A 320 17.21 -16.15 -20.88
CA MET A 320 15.78 -16.43 -20.83
C MET A 320 15.16 -15.95 -19.51
N PHE A 321 15.90 -16.00 -18.38
CA PHE A 321 15.46 -15.40 -17.12
C PHE A 321 15.35 -13.88 -17.22
N VAL A 322 16.29 -13.22 -17.91
CA VAL A 322 16.22 -11.76 -18.14
C VAL A 322 15.00 -11.42 -18.98
N ALA A 323 14.74 -12.17 -20.06
CA ALA A 323 13.57 -12.00 -20.89
C ALA A 323 12.27 -12.24 -20.10
N LEU A 324 12.21 -13.29 -19.29
CA LEU A 324 11.08 -13.56 -18.40
C LEU A 324 10.87 -12.42 -17.40
N GLY A 325 11.93 -11.89 -16.79
CA GLY A 325 11.85 -10.73 -15.90
C GLY A 325 11.23 -9.51 -16.58
N ALA A 326 11.63 -9.22 -17.82
CA ALA A 326 11.04 -8.15 -18.61
C ALA A 326 9.54 -8.39 -18.88
N VAL A 327 9.14 -9.62 -19.21
CA VAL A 327 7.73 -10.00 -19.39
C VAL A 327 6.96 -9.84 -18.08
N ILE A 328 7.51 -10.31 -16.94
CA ILE A 328 6.87 -10.16 -15.62
C ILE A 328 6.64 -8.69 -15.30
N ILE A 329 7.60 -7.80 -15.54
CA ILE A 329 7.46 -6.36 -15.30
C ILE A 329 6.31 -5.78 -16.12
N LEU A 330 6.24 -6.09 -17.41
CA LEU A 330 5.19 -5.56 -18.30
C LEU A 330 3.80 -6.12 -17.94
N VAL A 331 3.72 -7.42 -17.65
CA VAL A 331 2.46 -8.07 -17.32
C VAL A 331 2.01 -7.75 -15.89
N LYS A 332 2.92 -7.47 -14.94
CA LYS A 332 2.56 -7.00 -13.58
C LYS A 332 1.70 -5.74 -13.64
N ILE A 333 2.01 -4.83 -14.57
CA ILE A 333 1.24 -3.60 -14.77
C ILE A 333 -0.19 -3.91 -15.23
N LEU A 334 -0.36 -4.86 -16.14
CA LEU A 334 -1.68 -5.32 -16.58
C LEU A 334 -2.44 -5.99 -15.43
N ALA A 335 -1.79 -6.89 -14.69
CA ALA A 335 -2.37 -7.58 -13.55
C ALA A 335 -2.83 -6.60 -12.46
N THR A 336 -2.00 -5.60 -12.11
CA THR A 336 -2.35 -4.54 -11.16
C THR A 336 -3.54 -3.71 -11.66
N SER A 337 -3.52 -3.32 -12.92
CA SER A 337 -4.61 -2.54 -13.53
C SER A 337 -5.92 -3.33 -13.59
N LEU A 338 -5.88 -4.65 -13.84
CA LEU A 338 -7.04 -5.54 -13.75
C LEU A 338 -7.56 -5.64 -12.31
N THR A 339 -6.67 -5.82 -11.34
CA THR A 339 -7.04 -5.87 -9.91
C THR A 339 -7.79 -4.62 -9.49
N ILE A 340 -7.23 -3.44 -9.74
CA ILE A 340 -7.82 -2.16 -9.36
C ILE A 340 -9.10 -1.89 -10.19
N GLY A 341 -9.06 -2.11 -11.50
CA GLY A 341 -10.18 -1.86 -12.41
C GLY A 341 -11.42 -2.71 -12.10
N SER A 342 -11.21 -3.97 -11.70
CA SER A 342 -12.30 -4.92 -11.39
C SER A 342 -12.99 -4.66 -10.05
N GLY A 343 -12.38 -3.93 -9.14
CA GLY A 343 -12.95 -3.62 -7.83
C GLY A 343 -12.08 -4.01 -6.65
N GLY A 344 -10.90 -4.58 -6.87
CA GLY A 344 -9.86 -4.78 -5.86
C GLY A 344 -9.31 -3.44 -5.32
N ASN A 345 -8.61 -3.50 -4.20
CA ASN A 345 -8.02 -2.34 -3.54
C ASN A 345 -6.60 -2.67 -3.08
#